data_15a56fada8b0d7159542ce521d48276e
#
_entry.id   15a56fada8b0d7159542ce521d48276e
#
_cell.length_a   1.000
_cell.length_b   1.000
_cell.length_c   1.000
_cell.angle_alpha   90.00
_cell.angle_beta   90.00
_cell.angle_gamma   90.00
#
_symmetry.space_group_name_H-M   'P 1'
#
loop_
_entity.id
_entity.type
_entity.pdbx_description
1 polymer ?
#
loop_
_entity_poly.entity_id
_entity_poly.type
_entity_poly.pdbx_seq_one_letter_code
_entity_poly.pdbx_strand_id
1 'polypeptide(L)' 'MLDSLNEIKDDIGDLQYQSLAQAHDLYTSQHWCPASTKQQLVTMHESYKKKGRNHLSEHYEEEILDLPEHPPAQATA' A
#
# COMPACT_ATOMS: atom_id res chain seq x y z
N MET A 1 -15.71 -26.18 4.26
CA MET A 1 -14.49 -26.47 5.03
C MET A 1 -13.25 -26.39 4.17
N LEU A 2 -13.19 -27.26 3.16
CA LEU A 2 -12.07 -27.19 2.25
C LEU A 2 -11.99 -25.84 1.57
N ASP A 3 -13.15 -25.27 1.27
CA ASP A 3 -13.18 -23.95 0.65
C ASP A 3 -12.57 -22.89 1.54
N SER A 4 -12.77 -23.04 2.85
CA SER A 4 -12.20 -22.09 3.80
C SER A 4 -10.70 -22.09 3.76
N LEU A 5 -10.10 -23.28 3.65
CA LEU A 5 -8.64 -23.38 3.58
C LEU A 5 -8.11 -22.77 2.31
N ASN A 6 -8.80 -22.98 1.20
CA ASN A 6 -8.41 -22.37 -0.06
C ASN A 6 -8.54 -20.87 0.00
N GLU A 7 -9.58 -20.38 0.65
CA GLU A 7 -9.77 -18.96 0.83
C GLU A 7 -8.63 -18.33 1.62
N ILE A 8 -8.16 -19.04 2.65
CA ILE A 8 -7.05 -18.53 3.44
C ILE A 8 -5.81 -18.37 2.59
N LYS A 9 -5.54 -19.35 1.73
CA LYS A 9 -4.38 -19.24 0.85
C LYS A 9 -4.50 -18.07 -0.10
N ASP A 10 -5.68 -17.88 -0.65
CA ASP A 10 -5.90 -16.77 -1.58
C ASP A 10 -5.91 -15.45 -0.82
N ASP A 11 -6.38 -15.47 0.42
CA ASP A 11 -6.48 -14.26 1.22
C ASP A 11 -5.14 -13.62 1.50
N ILE A 12 -4.06 -14.40 1.52
CA ILE A 12 -2.74 -13.80 1.75
C ILE A 12 -2.45 -12.74 0.69
N GLY A 13 -2.71 -13.06 -0.57
CA GLY A 13 -2.54 -12.09 -1.63
C GLY A 13 -3.56 -10.97 -1.57
N ASP A 14 -4.80 -11.33 -1.22
CA ASP A 14 -5.85 -10.32 -1.11
C ASP A 14 -5.59 -9.35 0.03
N LEU A 15 -5.07 -9.86 1.14
CA LEU A 15 -4.74 -9.00 2.27
C LEU A 15 -3.63 -8.02 1.90
N GLN A 16 -2.64 -8.47 1.15
CA GLN A 16 -1.60 -7.56 0.69
C GLN A 16 -2.20 -6.49 -0.23
N TYR A 17 -3.05 -6.91 -1.14
CA TYR A 17 -3.69 -5.97 -2.06
C TYR A 17 -4.51 -4.95 -1.27
N GLN A 18 -5.33 -5.43 -0.34
CA GLN A 18 -6.17 -4.53 0.45
C GLN A 18 -5.35 -3.57 1.28
N SER A 19 -4.29 -4.08 1.92
CA SER A 19 -3.42 -3.23 2.71
C SER A 19 -2.77 -2.15 1.88
N LEU A 20 -2.27 -2.53 0.70
CA LEU A 20 -1.60 -1.59 -0.18
C LEU A 20 -2.59 -0.56 -0.73
N ALA A 21 -3.78 -1.02 -1.12
CA ALA A 21 -4.78 -0.12 -1.67
C ALA A 21 -5.29 0.84 -0.61
N GLN A 22 -5.54 0.34 0.59
CA GLN A 22 -6.02 1.19 1.68
C GLN A 22 -4.97 2.22 2.07
N ALA A 23 -3.71 1.80 2.11
CA ALA A 23 -2.64 2.72 2.44
C ALA A 23 -2.54 3.83 1.38
N HIS A 24 -2.63 3.45 0.12
CA HIS A 24 -2.58 4.42 -0.96
C HIS A 24 -3.71 5.45 -0.79
N ASP A 25 -4.93 4.95 -0.57
CA ASP A 25 -6.07 5.85 -0.38
C ASP A 25 -5.88 6.76 0.81
N LEU A 26 -5.41 6.20 1.92
CA LEU A 26 -5.23 6.99 3.14
C LEU A 26 -4.19 8.08 2.93
N TYR A 27 -3.02 7.70 2.44
CA TYR A 27 -1.92 8.66 2.38
C TYR A 27 -2.09 9.67 1.27
N THR A 28 -2.68 9.28 0.14
CA THR A 28 -2.97 10.26 -0.89
C THR A 28 -4.08 11.22 -0.46
N SER A 29 -5.05 10.72 0.31
CA SER A 29 -6.11 11.59 0.83
C SER A 29 -5.59 12.60 1.82
N GLN A 30 -4.68 12.19 2.69
CA GLN A 30 -4.15 13.12 3.68
C GLN A 30 -2.97 13.93 3.15
N HIS A 31 -2.47 13.58 1.97
CA HIS A 31 -1.44 14.33 1.25
C HIS A 31 -0.06 14.26 1.90
N TRP A 32 0.21 13.23 2.68
CA TRP A 32 1.55 13.03 3.23
C TRP A 32 1.68 11.58 3.71
N CYS A 33 2.94 11.12 3.80
CA CYS A 33 3.22 9.76 4.23
C CYS A 33 4.58 9.73 4.91
N PRO A 34 4.67 9.22 6.15
CA PRO A 34 5.96 9.18 6.84
C PRO A 34 6.99 8.35 6.08
N ALA A 35 8.24 8.72 6.22
CA ALA A 35 9.33 8.05 5.49
C ALA A 35 9.39 6.56 5.80
N SER A 36 9.23 6.19 7.08
CA SER A 36 9.27 4.79 7.45
C SER A 36 8.12 4.00 6.82
N THR A 37 6.95 4.62 6.74
CA THR A 37 5.80 4.00 6.11
C THR A 37 6.02 3.83 4.61
N LYS A 38 6.60 4.84 3.97
CA LYS A 38 6.92 4.73 2.54
C LYS A 38 7.78 3.50 2.28
N GLN A 39 8.81 3.32 3.11
CA GLN A 39 9.71 2.19 2.96
C GLN A 39 8.97 0.87 3.11
N GLN A 40 8.11 0.79 4.10
CA GLN A 40 7.31 -0.42 4.32
C GLN A 40 6.40 -0.71 3.14
N LEU A 41 5.75 0.32 2.61
CA LEU A 41 4.84 0.14 1.50
C LEU A 41 5.56 -0.27 0.23
N VAL A 42 6.73 0.32 -0.03
CA VAL A 42 7.51 -0.06 -1.19
C VAL A 42 7.94 -1.52 -1.08
N THR A 43 8.43 -1.93 0.09
CA THR A 43 8.85 -3.30 0.31
C THR A 43 7.68 -4.26 0.11
N MET A 44 6.54 -3.93 0.68
CA MET A 44 5.36 -4.78 0.55
C MET A 44 4.89 -4.84 -0.91
N HIS A 45 4.92 -3.71 -1.60
CA HIS A 45 4.49 -3.67 -3.00
C HIS A 45 5.39 -4.52 -3.88
N GLU A 46 6.70 -4.48 -3.63
CA GLU A 46 7.62 -5.28 -4.41
C GLU A 46 7.43 -6.77 -4.15
N SER A 47 7.17 -7.12 -2.89
CA SER A 47 6.84 -8.50 -2.56
C SER A 47 5.55 -8.95 -3.28
N TYR A 48 4.57 -8.08 -3.31
CA TYR A 48 3.30 -8.35 -3.98
C TYR A 48 3.53 -8.59 -5.48
N LYS A 49 4.35 -7.75 -6.10
CA LYS A 49 4.65 -7.91 -7.53
C LYS A 49 5.41 -9.20 -7.82
N LYS A 50 6.31 -9.58 -6.93
CA LYS A 50 7.08 -10.81 -7.12
C LYS A 50 6.20 -12.04 -7.17
N LYS A 51 5.04 -11.98 -6.55
CA LYS A 51 4.10 -13.09 -6.57
C LYS A 51 3.24 -13.12 -7.82
N GLY A 52 3.59 -12.30 -8.80
CA GLY A 52 2.87 -12.26 -10.06
C GLY A 52 1.56 -11.48 -9.99
N ARG A 53 1.38 -10.71 -8.94
CA ARG A 53 0.17 -9.92 -8.78
C ARG A 53 0.42 -8.50 -9.25
N ASN A 54 -0.46 -7.99 -10.05
CA ASN A 54 -0.27 -6.65 -10.59
C ASN A 54 -1.61 -5.94 -10.77
N HIS A 55 -2.46 -6.04 -9.74
CA HIS A 55 -3.75 -5.39 -9.74
C HIS A 55 -3.67 -3.93 -9.31
N LEU A 56 -2.50 -3.49 -8.84
CA LEU A 56 -2.30 -2.12 -8.43
C LEU A 56 -1.63 -1.33 -9.54
N SER A 57 -1.72 -0.01 -9.45
CA SER A 57 -1.14 0.87 -10.44
C SER A 57 0.37 0.66 -10.56
N GLU A 58 0.90 0.77 -11.77
CA GLU A 58 2.34 0.77 -11.99
C GLU A 58 3.00 1.93 -11.28
N HIS A 59 2.24 2.98 -11.01
CA HIS A 59 2.77 4.18 -10.40
C HIS A 59 2.59 4.21 -8.89
N TYR A 60 2.19 3.07 -8.31
CA TYR A 60 1.90 3.00 -6.88
C TYR A 60 3.06 3.54 -6.05
N GLU A 61 4.26 3.03 -6.30
CA GLU A 61 5.42 3.43 -5.51
C GLU A 61 5.77 4.90 -5.75
N GLU A 62 5.69 5.33 -6.99
CA GLU A 62 5.96 6.73 -7.30
C GLU A 62 5.00 7.66 -6.59
N GLU A 63 3.73 7.31 -6.58
CA GLU A 63 2.73 8.14 -5.94
C GLU A 63 2.95 8.24 -4.45
N ILE A 64 3.32 7.13 -3.83
CA ILE A 64 3.60 7.13 -2.40
C ILE A 64 4.89 7.90 -2.10
N LEU A 65 5.94 7.66 -2.88
CA LEU A 65 7.23 8.30 -2.63
C LEU A 65 7.20 9.80 -2.87
N ASP A 66 6.32 10.25 -3.75
CA ASP A 66 6.20 11.67 -4.03
C ASP A 66 5.48 12.45 -2.94
N LEU A 67 4.79 11.76 -2.05
CA LEU A 67 4.08 12.46 -0.98
C LEU A 67 5.07 13.09 0.00
N PRO A 68 4.73 14.25 0.56
CA PRO A 68 5.55 14.82 1.64
C PRO A 68 5.64 13.86 2.81
N GLU A 69 6.74 13.94 3.56
CA GLU A 69 6.95 13.04 4.69
C GLU A 69 6.41 13.61 5.99
N HIS A 70 5.91 14.82 5.96
CA HIS A 70 5.35 15.48 7.13
C HIS A 70 3.99 16.03 6.79
N PRO A 71 3.11 16.18 7.77
CA PRO A 71 1.79 16.74 7.50
C PRO A 71 1.91 18.11 6.85
N PRO A 72 0.99 18.45 5.96
CA PRO A 72 0.96 19.80 5.42
C PRO A 72 0.78 20.76 6.58
N ALA A 73 1.56 21.70 6.55
CA ALA A 73 1.52 22.50 7.69
C ALA A 73 0.34 23.35 7.77
N GLN A 74 -0.02 23.13 7.45
CA GLN A 74 -0.75 23.78 7.76
C GLN A 74 -1.00 23.94 8.74
N ALA A 75 -0.76 23.31 8.72
CA ALA A 75 -0.98 23.52 9.47
C ALA A 75 -1.00 24.61 10.05
N THR A 76 -1.10 24.94 9.81
CA THR A 76 -1.02 25.81 10.13
C THR A 76 -1.55 26.36 10.64
N ALA A 77 -1.68 26.16 10.67
CA ALA A 77 -2.05 26.77 11.09
C ALA A 77 -2.33 27.16 11.68
#